data_024a051c629ee1e957c986c000906154
#
_entry.id   024a051c629ee1e957c986c000906154
#
_cell.length_a   1.000
_cell.length_b   1.000
_cell.length_c   1.000
_cell.angle_alpha   90.00
_cell.angle_beta   90.00
_cell.angle_gamma   90.00
#
_symmetry.space_group_name_H-M   'P 1'
#
loop_
_entity.id
_entity.type
_entity.pdbx_description
1 polymer ?
#
loop_
_entity_poly.entity_id
_entity_poly.type
_entity_poly.pdbx_seq_one_letter_code
_entity_poly.pdbx_strand_id
1 'polypeptide(L)'
;EDSNLLLLEMPFIPWSDRMLHELVLAQKQSGLQIVLAHIERYFSFQGWGFWKKLEQTGVLIQSNANFFIQNRTRKKALHLMEKGRIQFLGSDCHNMTLRRPNMGEAAAVLTERFGNDALKWLEEQKSFLPINMKK
;
A
#
# COMPACT_ATOMS: atom_id res chain seq x y z
N GLU A 1 -12.89 15.43 -7.38
CA GLU A 1 -12.56 15.78 -6.03
C GLU A 1 -11.13 15.45 -5.64
N ASP A 2 -10.45 16.39 -5.12
CA ASP A 2 -9.07 16.21 -4.72
C ASP A 2 -8.95 15.32 -3.51
N SER A 3 -8.02 14.38 -3.57
CA SER A 3 -7.78 13.55 -2.43
C SER A 3 -6.85 14.25 -1.46
N ASN A 4 -6.99 13.90 -0.19
CA ASN A 4 -6.09 14.40 0.86
C ASN A 4 -4.96 13.42 1.11
N LEU A 5 -4.64 12.59 0.13
CA LEU A 5 -3.66 11.54 0.30
C LEU A 5 -2.26 12.03 -0.05
N LEU A 6 -1.29 11.61 0.72
CA LEU A 6 0.11 11.90 0.47
C LEU A 6 0.88 10.60 0.50
N LEU A 7 1.50 10.27 -0.63
CA LEU A 7 2.32 9.06 -0.72
C LEU A 7 3.69 9.33 -0.11
N LEU A 8 4.11 8.47 0.80
CA LEU A 8 5.35 8.66 1.54
C LEU A 8 6.20 7.39 1.48
N GLU A 9 7.49 7.56 1.27
CA GLU A 9 8.45 6.46 1.34
C GLU A 9 9.20 6.56 2.64
N MET A 10 9.40 5.41 3.28
CA MET A 10 10.10 5.33 4.55
C MET A 10 11.53 4.85 4.35
N PRO A 11 12.41 5.10 5.31
CA PRO A 11 13.76 4.56 5.21
C PRO A 11 13.80 3.05 5.41
N PHE A 12 14.83 2.42 4.87
CA PHE A 12 15.01 0.98 4.96
C PHE A 12 15.76 0.62 6.24
N ILE A 13 15.13 0.92 7.35
CA ILE A 13 15.66 0.65 8.69
C ILE A 13 14.51 0.23 9.58
N PRO A 14 14.79 -0.33 10.75
CA PRO A 14 13.71 -0.58 11.71
C PRO A 14 13.06 0.76 12.10
N TRP A 15 11.74 0.79 12.10
CA TRP A 15 11.03 2.02 12.41
C TRP A 15 10.79 2.08 13.91
N SER A 16 11.31 3.15 14.52
CA SER A 16 11.18 3.33 15.94
C SER A 16 9.79 3.85 16.30
N ASP A 17 9.46 3.76 17.59
CA ASP A 17 8.21 4.32 18.07
C ASP A 17 8.14 5.82 17.79
N ARG A 18 9.28 6.49 17.87
CA ARG A 18 9.32 7.90 17.57
C ARG A 18 8.97 8.20 16.12
N MET A 19 9.48 7.40 15.20
CA MET A 19 9.16 7.58 13.79
C MET A 19 7.68 7.39 13.53
N LEU A 20 7.10 6.37 14.16
CA LEU A 20 5.67 6.13 14.00
C LEU A 20 4.85 7.25 14.60
N HIS A 21 5.30 7.78 15.74
CA HIS A 21 4.61 8.91 16.35
C HIS A 21 4.65 10.14 15.45
N GLU A 22 5.75 10.35 14.77
CA GLU A 22 5.87 11.47 13.84
C GLU A 22 4.91 11.35 12.68
N LEU A 23 4.60 10.12 12.26
CA LEU A 23 3.58 9.93 11.23
C LEU A 23 2.22 10.41 11.72
N VAL A 24 1.90 10.11 12.98
CA VAL A 24 0.65 10.57 13.55
C VAL A 24 0.59 12.10 13.58
N LEU A 25 1.67 12.71 14.04
CA LEU A 25 1.72 14.16 14.15
C LEU A 25 1.63 14.83 12.79
N ALA A 26 2.33 14.26 11.81
CA ALA A 26 2.32 14.84 10.46
C ALA A 26 0.90 14.85 9.89
N GLN A 27 0.16 13.78 10.11
CA GLN A 27 -1.21 13.73 9.62
C GLN A 27 -2.11 14.75 10.32
N LYS A 28 -1.92 14.89 11.63
CA LYS A 28 -2.72 15.85 12.37
C LYS A 28 -2.42 17.28 11.97
N GLN A 29 -1.15 17.59 11.78
CA GLN A 29 -0.75 18.97 11.50
C GLN A 29 -1.05 19.39 10.09
N SER A 30 -0.96 18.45 9.14
CA SER A 30 -1.14 18.79 7.73
C SER A 30 -2.58 18.63 7.28
N GLY A 31 -3.35 17.82 7.97
CA GLY A 31 -4.68 17.46 7.50
C GLY A 31 -4.65 16.46 6.35
N LEU A 32 -3.47 15.94 6.01
CA LEU A 32 -3.34 14.97 4.94
C LEU A 32 -3.34 13.56 5.51
N GLN A 33 -3.81 12.63 4.69
CA GLN A 33 -3.77 11.20 5.00
C GLN A 33 -2.53 10.61 4.35
N ILE A 34 -1.66 10.05 5.18
CA ILE A 34 -0.43 9.45 4.65
C ILE A 34 -0.70 8.05 4.14
N VAL A 35 -0.13 7.75 2.98
CA VAL A 35 -0.13 6.42 2.38
C VAL A 35 1.33 5.99 2.27
N LEU A 36 1.68 4.89 2.95
CA LEU A 36 3.05 4.39 2.87
C LEU A 36 3.21 3.56 1.60
N ALA A 37 4.22 3.91 0.82
CA ALA A 37 4.46 3.27 -0.46
C ALA A 37 5.14 1.91 -0.29
N HIS A 38 4.86 1.00 -1.20
CA HIS A 38 5.51 -0.30 -1.36
C HIS A 38 5.93 -0.94 -0.03
N ILE A 39 4.92 -1.21 0.80
CA ILE A 39 5.16 -1.69 2.16
C ILE A 39 5.97 -2.98 2.20
N GLU A 40 5.87 -3.81 1.16
CA GLU A 40 6.57 -5.09 1.15
C GLU A 40 8.08 -4.92 1.15
N ARG A 41 8.60 -3.76 0.76
CA ARG A 41 10.04 -3.53 0.73
C ARG A 41 10.62 -3.31 2.11
N TYR A 42 9.77 -3.10 3.10
CA TYR A 42 10.23 -2.78 4.45
C TYR A 42 10.15 -3.95 5.41
N PHE A 43 9.51 -5.05 5.01
CA PHE A 43 9.24 -6.15 5.94
C PHE A 43 10.48 -6.69 6.63
N SER A 44 11.58 -6.84 5.89
CA SER A 44 12.78 -7.46 6.44
C SER A 44 13.45 -6.60 7.50
N PHE A 45 13.09 -5.34 7.59
CA PHE A 45 13.69 -4.42 8.55
C PHE A 45 12.86 -4.29 9.82
N GLN A 46 11.64 -4.83 9.84
CA GLN A 46 10.72 -4.59 10.94
C GLN A 46 10.61 -5.82 11.82
N GLY A 47 10.37 -5.59 13.10
CA GLY A 47 10.32 -6.68 14.06
C GLY A 47 8.90 -7.11 14.41
N TRP A 48 8.82 -7.90 15.45
CA TRP A 48 7.57 -8.43 15.97
C TRP A 48 6.65 -7.29 16.38
N GLY A 49 5.38 -7.44 16.09
CA GLY A 49 4.41 -6.43 16.48
C GLY A 49 4.36 -5.22 15.59
N PHE A 50 5.13 -5.24 14.52
CA PHE A 50 5.20 -4.13 13.57
C PHE A 50 3.81 -3.70 13.07
N TRP A 51 2.99 -4.65 12.65
CA TRP A 51 1.69 -4.32 12.07
C TRP A 51 0.77 -3.67 13.08
N LYS A 52 0.79 -4.16 14.32
CA LYS A 52 -0.08 -3.60 15.33
C LYS A 52 0.28 -2.14 15.60
N LYS A 53 1.55 -1.84 15.69
CA LYS A 53 1.98 -0.46 15.91
C LYS A 53 1.67 0.42 14.72
N LEU A 54 1.87 -0.11 13.51
CA LEU A 54 1.62 0.66 12.31
C LEU A 54 0.15 0.99 12.17
N GLU A 55 -0.72 0.04 12.49
CA GLU A 55 -2.15 0.26 12.38
C GLU A 55 -2.62 1.38 13.29
N GLN A 56 -1.94 1.58 14.41
CA GLN A 56 -2.31 2.62 15.34
C GLN A 56 -1.99 4.03 14.83
N THR A 57 -1.15 4.14 13.83
CA THR A 57 -0.80 5.45 13.27
C THR A 57 -1.87 6.02 12.37
N GLY A 58 -2.78 5.18 11.89
CA GLY A 58 -3.82 5.64 10.97
C GLY A 58 -3.36 5.80 9.53
N VAL A 59 -2.12 5.45 9.21
CA VAL A 59 -1.67 5.54 7.82
C VAL A 59 -2.31 4.45 6.99
N LEU A 60 -2.45 4.74 5.71
CA LEU A 60 -2.90 3.74 4.74
C LEU A 60 -1.68 3.11 4.08
N ILE A 61 -1.88 1.95 3.49
CA ILE A 61 -0.77 1.13 3.02
C ILE A 61 -0.93 0.84 1.54
N GLN A 62 0.14 1.04 0.79
CA GLN A 62 0.20 0.68 -0.62
C GLN A 62 1.19 -0.46 -0.80
N SER A 63 0.82 -1.41 -1.63
CA SER A 63 1.69 -2.51 -2.02
C SER A 63 1.86 -2.50 -3.53
N ASN A 64 3.00 -2.98 -3.99
CA ASN A 64 3.23 -3.11 -5.42
C ASN A 64 2.54 -4.36 -5.96
N ALA A 65 2.16 -4.29 -7.23
CA ALA A 65 1.47 -5.39 -7.87
C ALA A 65 2.30 -6.68 -7.87
N ASN A 66 3.61 -6.56 -8.01
CA ASN A 66 4.48 -7.73 -8.04
C ASN A 66 4.40 -8.57 -6.78
N PHE A 67 4.08 -7.94 -5.65
CA PHE A 67 3.94 -8.66 -4.40
C PHE A 67 2.86 -9.74 -4.51
N PHE A 68 1.83 -9.47 -5.31
CA PHE A 68 0.72 -10.40 -5.51
C PHE A 68 0.98 -11.40 -6.62
N ILE A 69 1.85 -11.05 -7.57
CA ILE A 69 2.06 -11.86 -8.76
C ILE A 69 3.10 -12.95 -8.53
N GLN A 70 4.16 -12.63 -7.80
CA GLN A 70 5.25 -13.58 -7.61
C GLN A 70 4.83 -14.73 -6.73
N ASN A 71 5.21 -15.93 -7.13
CA ASN A 71 4.78 -17.13 -6.41
C ASN A 71 5.20 -17.13 -4.94
N ARG A 72 6.41 -16.69 -4.66
CA ARG A 72 6.93 -16.79 -3.30
C ARG A 72 6.33 -15.77 -2.35
N THR A 73 5.72 -14.70 -2.87
CA THR A 73 5.15 -13.66 -2.02
C THR A 73 3.62 -13.61 -2.08
N ARG A 74 3.03 -14.29 -3.05
CA ARG A 74 1.58 -14.19 -3.29
C ARG A 74 0.75 -14.56 -2.07
N LYS A 75 1.11 -15.64 -1.41
CA LYS A 75 0.32 -16.10 -0.27
C LYS A 75 0.31 -15.07 0.84
N LYS A 76 1.46 -14.48 1.12
CA LYS A 76 1.54 -13.45 2.13
C LYS A 76 0.78 -12.20 1.71
N ALA A 77 0.88 -11.83 0.45
CA ALA A 77 0.18 -10.65 -0.06
C ALA A 77 -1.33 -10.81 0.09
N LEU A 78 -1.85 -11.97 -0.30
CA LEU A 78 -3.28 -12.22 -0.20
C LEU A 78 -3.74 -12.27 1.25
N HIS A 79 -2.90 -12.80 2.13
CA HIS A 79 -3.23 -12.82 3.55
C HIS A 79 -3.34 -11.41 4.11
N LEU A 80 -2.40 -10.53 3.76
CA LEU A 80 -2.44 -9.15 4.22
C LEU A 80 -3.63 -8.40 3.65
N MET A 81 -3.97 -8.68 2.40
CA MET A 81 -5.15 -8.08 1.79
C MET A 81 -6.42 -8.52 2.53
N GLU A 82 -6.49 -9.80 2.84
CA GLU A 82 -7.65 -10.34 3.55
C GLU A 82 -7.81 -9.72 4.93
N LYS A 83 -6.69 -9.39 5.56
CA LYS A 83 -6.71 -8.73 6.86
C LYS A 83 -7.00 -7.24 6.79
N GLY A 84 -7.17 -6.71 5.59
CA GLY A 84 -7.43 -5.30 5.44
C GLY A 84 -6.23 -4.41 5.65
N ARG A 85 -5.03 -4.94 5.48
CA ARG A 85 -3.80 -4.20 5.74
C ARG A 85 -3.22 -3.52 4.53
N ILE A 86 -3.82 -3.71 3.36
CA ILE A 86 -3.37 -3.08 2.12
C ILE A 86 -4.55 -2.36 1.52
N GLN A 87 -4.41 -1.05 1.34
CA GLN A 87 -5.50 -0.23 0.80
C GLN A 87 -5.30 0.15 -0.65
N PHE A 88 -4.05 0.17 -1.12
CA PHE A 88 -3.76 0.59 -2.48
C PHE A 88 -2.82 -0.37 -3.16
N LEU A 89 -3.02 -0.54 -4.45
CA LEU A 89 -2.17 -1.35 -5.29
C LEU A 89 -1.49 -0.45 -6.30
N GLY A 90 -0.17 -0.56 -6.39
CA GLY A 90 0.59 0.25 -7.31
C GLY A 90 1.40 -0.59 -8.27
N SER A 91 1.79 0.02 -9.36
CA SER A 91 2.68 -0.59 -10.32
C SER A 91 4.12 -0.30 -9.93
N ASP A 92 5.02 -1.25 -10.22
CA ASP A 92 6.44 -1.03 -10.03
C ASP A 92 7.06 -0.22 -11.15
N CYS A 93 6.27 0.13 -12.14
CA CYS A 93 6.79 0.81 -13.31
C CYS A 93 7.15 2.25 -12.98
N HIS A 94 8.42 2.60 -13.13
CA HIS A 94 8.89 3.96 -12.91
C HIS A 94 8.96 4.74 -14.20
N ASN A 95 8.93 4.05 -15.32
CA ASN A 95 9.01 4.70 -16.62
C ASN A 95 7.61 4.81 -17.20
N MET A 96 7.13 6.03 -17.29
CA MET A 96 5.75 6.28 -17.67
C MET A 96 5.46 6.00 -19.14
N THR A 97 6.51 5.82 -19.93
CA THR A 97 6.30 5.46 -21.34
C THR A 97 5.98 3.99 -21.51
N LEU A 98 6.22 3.19 -20.48
CA LEU A 98 5.92 1.77 -20.54
C LEU A 98 4.52 1.52 -20.01
N ARG A 99 3.93 0.45 -20.50
CA ARG A 99 2.65 0.02 -19.96
C ARG A 99 2.80 -0.38 -18.50
N ARG A 100 1.68 -0.58 -17.85
CA ARG A 100 1.68 -1.09 -16.48
C ARG A 100 1.37 -2.56 -16.49
N PRO A 101 2.36 -3.37 -16.84
CA PRO A 101 2.09 -4.79 -17.12
C PRO A 101 1.61 -5.55 -15.91
N ASN A 102 1.97 -5.11 -14.72
CA ASN A 102 1.70 -5.90 -13.54
C ASN A 102 0.31 -5.72 -12.98
N MET A 103 -0.36 -4.64 -13.36
CA MET A 103 -1.66 -4.35 -12.76
C MET A 103 -2.72 -5.36 -13.18
N GLY A 104 -2.71 -5.73 -14.44
CA GLY A 104 -3.68 -6.71 -14.92
C GLY A 104 -3.49 -8.07 -14.28
N GLU A 105 -2.25 -8.50 -14.14
CA GLU A 105 -1.97 -9.78 -13.52
C GLU A 105 -2.34 -9.79 -12.04
N ALA A 106 -2.04 -8.70 -11.34
CA ALA A 106 -2.41 -8.61 -9.94
C ALA A 106 -3.92 -8.61 -9.78
N ALA A 107 -4.63 -7.91 -10.66
CA ALA A 107 -6.08 -7.90 -10.62
C ALA A 107 -6.64 -9.30 -10.81
N ALA A 108 -6.04 -10.09 -11.70
CA ALA A 108 -6.47 -11.45 -11.92
C ALA A 108 -6.28 -12.30 -10.67
N VAL A 109 -5.14 -12.13 -10.00
CA VAL A 109 -4.86 -12.87 -8.76
C VAL A 109 -5.90 -12.54 -7.70
N LEU A 110 -6.19 -11.26 -7.53
CA LEU A 110 -7.15 -10.82 -6.54
C LEU A 110 -8.56 -11.31 -6.86
N THR A 111 -8.93 -11.26 -8.12
CA THR A 111 -10.25 -11.70 -8.54
C THR A 111 -10.43 -13.19 -8.34
N GLU A 112 -9.38 -13.96 -8.62
CA GLU A 112 -9.43 -15.40 -8.43
C GLU A 112 -9.64 -15.74 -6.95
N ARG A 113 -9.00 -14.98 -6.07
CA ARG A 113 -9.06 -15.27 -4.63
C ARG A 113 -10.31 -14.71 -3.97
N PHE A 114 -10.74 -13.52 -4.35
CA PHE A 114 -11.81 -12.81 -3.65
C PHE A 114 -13.07 -12.58 -4.49
N GLY A 115 -13.02 -12.89 -5.77
CA GLY A 115 -14.20 -12.76 -6.60
C GLY A 115 -14.62 -11.31 -6.82
N ASN A 116 -15.93 -11.09 -6.77
CA ASN A 116 -16.47 -9.76 -7.03
C ASN A 116 -16.01 -8.72 -6.02
N ASP A 117 -15.67 -9.14 -4.82
CA ASP A 117 -15.15 -8.20 -3.81
C ASP A 117 -13.88 -7.55 -4.29
N ALA A 118 -13.03 -8.29 -5.00
CA ALA A 118 -11.80 -7.74 -5.52
C ALA A 118 -12.07 -6.71 -6.59
N LEU A 119 -13.02 -6.99 -7.47
CA LEU A 119 -13.38 -6.04 -8.53
C LEU A 119 -13.89 -4.74 -7.93
N LYS A 120 -14.69 -4.84 -6.90
CA LYS A 120 -15.23 -3.67 -6.24
C LYS A 120 -14.12 -2.87 -5.56
N TRP A 121 -13.21 -3.57 -4.91
CA TRP A 121 -12.09 -2.91 -4.25
C TRP A 121 -11.20 -2.18 -5.25
N LEU A 122 -10.91 -2.83 -6.39
CA LEU A 122 -10.08 -2.22 -7.41
C LEU A 122 -10.74 -0.99 -8.01
N GLU A 123 -12.05 -1.05 -8.15
CA GLU A 123 -12.78 0.10 -8.68
C GLU A 123 -12.76 1.26 -7.70
N GLU A 124 -12.90 0.95 -6.41
CA GLU A 124 -12.94 1.99 -5.40
C GLU A 124 -11.62 2.71 -5.24
N GLN A 125 -10.51 2.00 -5.36
CA GLN A 125 -9.23 2.66 -5.15
C GLN A 125 -8.90 3.67 -6.24
N LYS A 126 -9.55 3.59 -7.38
CA LYS A 126 -9.37 4.60 -8.42
C LYS A 126 -9.82 5.97 -7.96
N SER A 127 -10.77 6.01 -7.04
CA SER A 127 -11.30 7.26 -6.51
C SER A 127 -10.40 7.87 -5.43
N PHE A 128 -9.43 7.11 -4.94
CA PHE A 128 -8.63 7.52 -3.79
C PHE A 128 -7.14 7.47 -4.07
N LEU A 129 -6.76 7.82 -5.29
CA LEU A 129 -5.34 7.83 -5.63
C LEU A 129 -4.62 8.89 -4.81
N PRO A 130 -3.40 8.58 -4.33
CA PRO A 130 -2.61 9.59 -3.65
C PRO A 130 -2.34 10.79 -4.54
N ILE A 131 -2.18 11.94 -3.92
CA ILE A 131 -2.00 13.19 -4.65
C ILE A 131 -0.86 13.11 -5.63
N ASN A 132 0.28 12.59 -5.21
CA ASN A 132 1.46 12.55 -6.05
C ASN A 132 1.42 11.46 -7.11
N MET A 133 0.36 10.67 -7.15
CA MET A 133 0.17 9.67 -8.20
C MET A 133 -0.90 10.08 -9.20
N LYS A 134 -1.54 11.19 -8.97
CA LYS A 134 -2.54 11.69 -9.89
C LYS A 134 -1.87 12.49 -10.98
N LYS A 135 -1.97 12.05 -12.16
CA LYS A 135 -1.35 12.77 -13.27
C LYS A 135 -2.24 12.73 -14.48
#